data_9501ab59eecd00ad758baca269311ba5
#
_entry.id   9501ab59eecd00ad758baca269311ba5
#
_cell.length_a   1.000
_cell.length_b   1.000
_cell.length_c   1.000
_cell.angle_alpha   90.00
_cell.angle_beta   90.00
_cell.angle_gamma   90.00
#
_symmetry.space_group_name_H-M   'P 1'
#
loop_
_entity.id
_entity.type
_entity.pdbx_description
1 polymer ?
#
loop_
_entity_poly.entity_id
_entity_poly.type
_entity_poly.pdbx_seq_one_letter_code
_entity_poly.pdbx_strand_id
1 'polypeptide(L)'
;VRLRIESEDDLWVLSQVCRTGCLVGMLSHRRDSTTGTREDGRAKSAERKPMWILLEATETAFQPFTDSLRVHGVIKEAKIDIGSHHTHVISPGDEIELTREGGLSNSDESLVKEAIASGKKTRSGLMVVENDEILIFEVATHGIRDVSQFNLRGGGKRAGDSTTIREEFFEKIAKEARMVFPDGTPLIICG
;
A
#
# COMPACT_ATOMS: atom_id res chain seq x y z
N VAL A 1 15.38 6.44 14.75
CA VAL A 1 15.67 5.19 14.01
C VAL A 1 15.59 5.48 12.54
N ARG A 2 16.51 4.94 11.74
CA ARG A 2 16.41 4.96 10.26
C ARG A 2 15.87 3.63 9.79
N LEU A 3 14.90 3.67 8.88
CA LEU A 3 14.21 2.51 8.33
C LEU A 3 14.19 2.62 6.81
N ARG A 4 14.39 1.50 6.15
CA ARG A 4 14.14 1.33 4.72
C ARG A 4 12.87 0.51 4.56
N ILE A 5 11.95 0.99 3.76
CA ILE A 5 10.69 0.31 3.48
C ILE A 5 10.91 -0.63 2.29
N GLU A 6 10.68 -1.91 2.47
CA GLU A 6 10.91 -2.92 1.43
C GLU A 6 9.60 -3.45 0.83
N SER A 7 8.51 -3.38 1.61
CA SER A 7 7.23 -3.97 1.23
C SER A 7 6.04 -3.18 1.78
N GLU A 8 4.85 -3.53 1.32
CA GLU A 8 3.60 -2.98 1.86
C GLU A 8 3.35 -3.43 3.31
N ASP A 9 3.83 -4.61 3.70
CA ASP A 9 3.76 -5.07 5.09
C ASP A 9 4.55 -4.14 6.04
N ASP A 10 5.68 -3.60 5.58
CA ASP A 10 6.44 -2.62 6.35
C ASP A 10 5.68 -1.30 6.50
N LEU A 11 4.96 -0.87 5.45
CA LEU A 11 4.09 0.29 5.52
C LEU A 11 2.95 0.08 6.53
N TRP A 12 2.39 -1.12 6.57
CA TRP A 12 1.37 -1.46 7.56
C TRP A 12 1.91 -1.41 8.98
N VAL A 13 3.09 -2.01 9.23
CA VAL A 13 3.76 -1.93 10.53
C VAL A 13 4.09 -0.49 10.89
N LEU A 14 4.63 0.29 9.96
CA LEU A 14 4.92 1.70 10.16
C LEU A 14 3.66 2.48 10.53
N SER A 15 2.51 2.17 9.94
CA SER A 15 1.22 2.81 10.27
C SER A 15 0.79 2.58 11.73
N GLN A 16 1.16 1.44 12.32
CA GLN A 16 0.87 1.13 13.73
C GLN A 16 1.80 1.86 14.69
N VAL A 17 3.04 2.11 14.27
CA VAL A 17 4.08 2.74 15.10
C VAL A 17 4.07 4.27 14.95
N CYS A 18 3.85 4.77 13.74
CA CYS A 18 3.81 6.20 13.43
C CYS A 18 2.48 6.82 13.84
N ARG A 19 2.39 7.24 15.10
CA ARG A 19 1.21 7.89 15.68
C ARG A 19 1.39 9.40 15.74
N THR A 20 0.32 10.12 16.09
CA THR A 20 0.37 11.56 16.34
C THR A 20 1.51 11.92 17.28
N GLY A 21 2.28 12.96 16.93
CA GLY A 21 3.44 13.43 17.66
C GLY A 21 4.76 12.71 17.29
N CYS A 22 4.74 11.68 16.44
CA CYS A 22 5.98 11.13 15.88
C CYS A 22 6.60 12.13 14.90
N LEU A 23 7.94 12.21 14.92
CA LEU A 23 8.70 12.95 13.93
C LEU A 23 9.11 12.01 12.81
N VAL A 24 8.73 12.33 11.58
CA VAL A 24 9.01 11.55 10.38
C VAL A 24 9.80 12.40 9.40
N GLY A 25 11.03 12.00 9.15
CA GLY A 25 11.94 12.66 8.22
C GLY A 25 12.14 11.83 6.96
N MET A 26 12.03 12.44 5.78
CA MET A 26 12.39 11.83 4.51
C MET A 26 12.66 12.86 3.43
N LEU A 27 13.26 12.41 2.32
CA LEU A 27 13.38 13.21 1.11
C LEU A 27 11.99 13.28 0.43
N SER A 28 11.44 14.49 0.34
CA SER A 28 10.10 14.69 -0.22
C SER A 28 10.10 15.85 -1.22
N HIS A 29 9.09 15.93 -2.08
CA HIS A 29 8.95 16.94 -3.10
C HIS A 29 8.01 18.05 -2.65
N ARG A 30 8.51 19.29 -2.56
CA ARG A 30 7.70 20.45 -2.21
C ARG A 30 7.77 21.53 -3.30
N ARG A 31 6.66 22.24 -3.49
CA ARG A 31 6.62 23.41 -4.35
C ARG A 31 7.34 24.56 -3.66
N ASP A 32 8.34 25.10 -4.34
CA ASP A 32 9.02 26.34 -3.90
C ASP A 32 8.16 27.53 -4.34
N SER A 33 7.32 28.02 -3.43
CA SER A 33 6.45 29.19 -3.69
C SER A 33 7.21 30.53 -3.65
N THR A 34 8.48 30.53 -3.25
CA THR A 34 9.31 31.74 -3.17
C THR A 34 9.96 32.12 -4.50
N THR A 35 9.90 31.28 -5.52
CA THR A 35 10.42 31.60 -6.85
C THR A 35 9.47 32.51 -7.62
N GLY A 36 9.68 33.79 -7.45
CA GLY A 36 9.31 34.99 -8.15
C GLY A 36 8.28 34.97 -9.30
N THR A 37 7.56 36.06 -9.40
CA THR A 37 6.70 36.44 -10.53
C THR A 37 7.56 36.56 -11.80
N ARG A 38 7.05 36.12 -12.94
CA ARG A 38 7.64 36.44 -14.27
C ARG A 38 7.47 37.93 -14.54
N GLU A 39 8.34 38.49 -15.38
CA GLU A 39 8.26 39.88 -15.83
C GLU A 39 6.90 40.25 -16.47
N ASP A 40 6.12 39.26 -16.94
CA ASP A 40 4.77 39.40 -17.50
C ASP A 40 3.64 39.31 -16.46
N GLY A 41 3.95 39.34 -15.15
CA GLY A 41 2.96 39.34 -14.07
C GLY A 41 2.30 37.97 -13.80
N ARG A 42 2.64 36.91 -14.56
CA ARG A 42 2.12 35.56 -14.33
C ARG A 42 2.98 34.81 -13.32
N ALA A 43 2.34 34.14 -12.36
CA ALA A 43 3.03 33.25 -11.42
C ALA A 43 3.82 32.19 -12.20
N LYS A 44 5.12 32.07 -11.98
CA LYS A 44 5.90 30.93 -12.47
C LYS A 44 5.26 29.65 -11.92
N SER A 45 5.08 28.65 -12.77
CA SER A 45 4.76 27.31 -12.31
C SER A 45 5.83 26.87 -11.30
N ALA A 46 5.45 26.83 -10.03
CA ALA A 46 6.39 26.46 -8.97
C ALA A 46 6.79 25.00 -9.16
N GLU A 47 8.04 24.79 -9.56
CA GLU A 47 8.63 23.46 -9.72
C GLU A 47 8.72 22.78 -8.36
N ARG A 48 8.35 21.49 -8.30
CA ARG A 48 8.55 20.69 -7.10
C ARG A 48 10.00 20.27 -7.00
N LYS A 49 10.68 20.71 -5.95
CA LYS A 49 12.07 20.35 -5.68
C LYS A 49 12.16 19.31 -4.58
N PRO A 50 13.04 18.32 -4.74
CA PRO A 50 13.33 17.38 -3.67
C PRO A 50 14.07 18.10 -2.53
N MET A 51 13.61 17.86 -1.31
CA MET A 51 14.27 18.35 -0.10
C MET A 51 13.98 17.43 1.06
N TRP A 52 14.90 17.40 2.02
CA TRP A 52 14.65 16.74 3.30
C TRP A 52 13.62 17.53 4.08
N ILE A 53 12.59 16.83 4.57
CA ILE A 53 11.53 17.41 5.39
C ILE A 53 11.31 16.54 6.60
N LEU A 54 11.35 17.13 7.80
CA LEU A 54 10.95 16.51 9.04
C LEU A 54 9.54 16.98 9.41
N LEU A 55 8.59 16.06 9.50
CA LEU A 55 7.22 16.31 9.93
C LEU A 55 7.00 15.86 11.37
N GLU A 56 6.23 16.63 12.12
CA GLU A 56 5.51 16.11 13.27
C GLU A 56 4.15 15.58 12.78
N ALA A 57 3.96 14.26 12.85
CA ALA A 57 2.77 13.58 12.36
C ALA A 57 1.53 14.00 13.18
N THR A 58 0.48 14.38 12.49
CA THR A 58 -0.86 14.63 13.06
C THR A 58 -1.84 13.53 12.69
N GLU A 59 -1.64 12.93 11.51
CA GLU A 59 -2.48 11.86 10.99
C GLU A 59 -1.64 10.89 10.14
N THR A 60 -1.95 9.61 10.27
CA THR A 60 -1.34 8.55 9.47
C THR A 60 -2.45 7.71 8.84
N ALA A 61 -2.43 7.57 7.52
CA ALA A 61 -3.44 6.84 6.75
C ALA A 61 -2.76 5.77 5.89
N PHE A 62 -2.98 4.52 6.26
CA PHE A 62 -2.60 3.35 5.47
C PHE A 62 -3.82 2.87 4.68
N GLN A 63 -3.63 2.65 3.39
CA GLN A 63 -4.63 2.07 2.52
C GLN A 63 -4.10 0.73 1.99
N PRO A 64 -4.72 -0.39 2.36
CA PRO A 64 -4.30 -1.72 1.89
C PRO A 64 -4.24 -1.81 0.37
N PHE A 65 -3.26 -2.55 -0.15
CA PHE A 65 -3.06 -2.84 -1.58
C PHE A 65 -2.79 -1.62 -2.47
N THR A 66 -2.24 -0.54 -1.89
CA THR A 66 -1.87 0.67 -2.65
C THR A 66 -0.37 0.96 -2.64
N ASP A 67 0.42 0.12 -1.96
CA ASP A 67 1.87 0.31 -1.76
C ASP A 67 2.22 1.74 -1.29
N SER A 68 1.34 2.35 -0.48
CA SER A 68 1.56 3.69 0.03
C SER A 68 1.02 3.92 1.43
N LEU A 69 1.79 4.65 2.23
CA LEU A 69 1.40 5.18 3.52
C LEU A 69 1.46 6.71 3.47
N ARG A 70 0.39 7.37 3.87
CA ARG A 70 0.34 8.83 3.95
C ARG A 70 0.52 9.26 5.39
N VAL A 71 1.52 10.11 5.63
CA VAL A 71 1.75 10.74 6.93
C VAL A 71 1.55 12.24 6.76
N HIS A 72 0.45 12.77 7.29
CA HIS A 72 0.15 14.19 7.31
C HIS A 72 0.67 14.81 8.59
N GLY A 73 1.20 16.02 8.49
CA GLY A 73 1.75 16.70 9.66
C GLY A 73 2.22 18.11 9.42
N VAL A 74 2.85 18.68 10.45
CA VAL A 74 3.43 20.02 10.43
C VAL A 74 4.94 19.91 10.25
N ILE A 75 5.49 20.71 9.33
CA ILE A 75 6.94 20.76 9.07
C ILE A 75 7.65 21.35 10.30
N LYS A 76 8.52 20.57 10.91
CA LYS A 76 9.39 21.02 12.00
C LYS A 76 10.76 21.44 11.50
N GLU A 77 11.24 20.77 10.45
CA GLU A 77 12.53 21.09 9.85
C GLU A 77 12.45 20.88 8.34
N ALA A 78 12.86 21.89 7.57
CA ALA A 78 13.02 21.88 6.13
C ALA A 78 13.77 23.16 5.70
N LYS A 79 14.13 23.24 4.42
CA LYS A 79 14.74 24.47 3.86
C LYS A 79 13.75 25.63 3.77
N ILE A 80 12.47 25.35 3.62
CA ILE A 80 11.38 26.33 3.45
C ILE A 80 10.13 25.86 4.20
N ASP A 81 9.21 26.76 4.46
CA ASP A 81 7.84 26.52 4.93
C ASP A 81 7.76 25.81 6.27
N ILE A 82 8.68 26.01 7.20
CA ILE A 82 8.59 25.51 8.57
C ILE A 82 7.27 26.00 9.19
N GLY A 83 6.55 25.13 9.89
CA GLY A 83 5.24 25.38 10.49
C GLY A 83 4.06 25.17 9.53
N SER A 84 4.31 24.97 8.24
CA SER A 84 3.25 24.64 7.28
C SER A 84 2.91 23.16 7.28
N HIS A 85 1.71 22.83 6.81
CA HIS A 85 1.29 21.45 6.62
C HIS A 85 1.94 20.81 5.38
N HIS A 86 2.28 19.53 5.52
CA HIS A 86 2.78 18.70 4.42
C HIS A 86 2.33 17.25 4.62
N THR A 87 2.32 16.49 3.54
CA THR A 87 2.03 15.04 3.57
C THR A 87 3.18 14.30 2.93
N HIS A 88 3.84 13.45 3.70
CA HIS A 88 4.70 12.42 3.16
C HIS A 88 3.86 11.31 2.55
N VAL A 89 4.22 10.86 1.37
CA VAL A 89 3.72 9.62 0.75
C VAL A 89 4.91 8.68 0.74
N ILE A 90 4.84 7.67 1.58
CA ILE A 90 5.91 6.69 1.79
C ILE A 90 5.55 5.44 1.01
N SER A 91 6.50 4.91 0.24
CA SER A 91 6.33 3.73 -0.62
C SER A 91 7.49 2.75 -0.44
N PRO A 92 7.36 1.49 -0.87
CA PRO A 92 8.49 0.58 -0.91
C PRO A 92 9.67 1.15 -1.70
N GLY A 93 10.86 1.08 -1.13
CA GLY A 93 12.09 1.70 -1.62
C GLY A 93 12.50 2.97 -0.90
N ASP A 94 11.58 3.64 -0.20
CA ASP A 94 11.88 4.86 0.54
C ASP A 94 12.67 4.58 1.82
N GLU A 95 13.51 5.56 2.18
CA GLU A 95 14.22 5.63 3.45
C GLU A 95 13.62 6.74 4.30
N ILE A 96 13.31 6.41 5.54
CA ILE A 96 12.71 7.34 6.50
C ILE A 96 13.51 7.38 7.79
N GLU A 97 13.42 8.49 8.47
CA GLU A 97 13.86 8.65 9.84
C GLU A 97 12.64 8.82 10.75
N LEU A 98 12.48 7.92 11.72
CA LEU A 98 11.40 7.96 12.69
C LEU A 98 11.95 8.26 14.08
N THR A 99 11.41 9.30 14.70
CA THR A 99 11.76 9.69 16.06
C THR A 99 10.48 10.03 16.84
N ARG A 100 10.50 9.74 18.14
CA ARG A 100 9.41 10.09 19.04
C ARG A 100 10.01 10.62 20.34
N GLU A 101 9.39 11.63 20.93
CA GLU A 101 9.76 12.11 22.25
C GLU A 101 9.59 10.98 23.28
N GLY A 102 10.63 10.74 24.06
CA GLY A 102 10.71 9.60 24.98
C GLY A 102 11.05 8.24 24.35
N GLY A 103 11.29 8.20 23.03
CA GLY A 103 11.63 6.98 22.28
C GLY A 103 10.40 6.17 21.85
N LEU A 104 10.66 5.07 21.12
CA LEU A 104 9.61 4.09 20.80
C LEU A 104 9.28 3.26 22.05
N SER A 105 8.03 2.88 22.21
CA SER A 105 7.65 1.95 23.27
C SER A 105 8.24 0.56 23.01
N ASN A 106 8.37 -0.26 24.06
CA ASN A 106 8.85 -1.64 23.91
C ASN A 106 7.99 -2.45 22.92
N SER A 107 6.68 -2.19 22.88
CA SER A 107 5.78 -2.83 21.91
C SER A 107 6.03 -2.37 20.48
N ASP A 108 6.27 -1.08 20.26
CA ASP A 108 6.59 -0.53 18.94
C ASP A 108 7.94 -1.06 18.43
N GLU A 109 8.94 -1.12 19.32
CA GLU A 109 10.24 -1.74 18.98
C GLU A 109 10.11 -3.23 18.64
N SER A 110 9.27 -3.96 19.36
CA SER A 110 9.03 -5.38 19.10
C SER A 110 8.37 -5.59 17.74
N LEU A 111 7.38 -4.76 17.39
CA LEU A 111 6.72 -4.79 16.07
C LEU A 111 7.73 -4.54 14.93
N VAL A 112 8.59 -3.53 15.09
CA VAL A 112 9.62 -3.23 14.08
C VAL A 112 10.64 -4.37 13.97
N LYS A 113 11.11 -4.92 15.10
CA LYS A 113 12.04 -6.06 15.11
C LYS A 113 11.44 -7.30 14.47
N GLU A 114 10.16 -7.58 14.73
CA GLU A 114 9.44 -8.70 14.13
C GLU A 114 9.28 -8.51 12.61
N ALA A 115 8.95 -7.29 12.15
CA ALA A 115 8.88 -6.98 10.73
C ALA A 115 10.22 -7.23 10.03
N ILE A 116 11.32 -6.76 10.60
CA ILE A 116 12.67 -6.97 10.07
C ILE A 116 13.02 -8.47 10.04
N ALA A 117 12.68 -9.23 11.09
CA ALA A 117 12.98 -10.65 11.18
C ALA A 117 12.13 -11.51 10.24
N SER A 118 10.89 -11.11 9.99
CA SER A 118 9.96 -11.84 9.12
C SER A 118 10.30 -11.72 7.63
N GLY A 119 11.01 -10.65 7.24
CA GLY A 119 11.27 -10.35 5.86
C GLY A 119 9.97 -10.12 5.06
N LYS A 120 10.08 -10.17 3.73
CA LYS A 120 8.93 -10.00 2.83
C LYS A 120 7.97 -11.18 2.98
N LYS A 121 6.77 -10.92 3.50
CA LYS A 121 5.72 -11.94 3.64
C LYS A 121 5.13 -12.29 2.27
N THR A 122 4.88 -13.58 2.07
CA THR A 122 4.26 -14.06 0.84
C THR A 122 2.76 -13.80 0.88
N ARG A 123 2.22 -13.16 -0.14
CA ARG A 123 0.78 -13.07 -0.34
C ARG A 123 0.23 -14.44 -0.68
N SER A 124 -1.02 -14.69 -0.34
CA SER A 124 -1.72 -15.93 -0.64
C SER A 124 -2.97 -15.65 -1.46
N GLY A 125 -3.35 -16.60 -2.30
CA GLY A 125 -4.64 -16.58 -3.00
C GLY A 125 -5.69 -17.36 -2.22
N LEU A 126 -6.92 -16.88 -2.24
CA LEU A 126 -8.10 -17.60 -1.78
C LEU A 126 -9.10 -17.66 -2.92
N MET A 127 -9.55 -18.85 -3.28
CA MET A 127 -10.57 -19.08 -4.28
C MET A 127 -11.76 -19.80 -3.66
N VAL A 128 -12.92 -19.17 -3.72
CA VAL A 128 -14.20 -19.78 -3.29
C VAL A 128 -14.93 -20.23 -4.53
N VAL A 129 -15.23 -21.53 -4.61
CA VAL A 129 -15.81 -22.18 -5.77
C VAL A 129 -17.21 -22.66 -5.43
N GLU A 130 -18.21 -22.07 -6.05
CA GLU A 130 -19.59 -22.50 -5.98
C GLU A 130 -20.06 -23.10 -7.32
N ASN A 131 -21.29 -23.57 -7.38
CA ASN A 131 -21.80 -24.26 -8.58
C ASN A 131 -21.78 -23.41 -9.86
N ASP A 132 -22.01 -22.13 -9.74
CA ASP A 132 -22.16 -21.16 -10.84
C ASP A 132 -21.38 -19.86 -10.62
N GLU A 133 -20.63 -19.80 -9.54
CA GLU A 133 -19.83 -18.62 -9.17
C GLU A 133 -18.45 -19.01 -8.65
N ILE A 134 -17.46 -18.22 -9.00
CA ILE A 134 -16.12 -18.32 -8.43
C ILE A 134 -15.63 -16.92 -8.04
N LEU A 135 -15.22 -16.81 -6.78
CA LEU A 135 -14.64 -15.60 -6.22
C LEU A 135 -13.14 -15.81 -5.99
N ILE A 136 -12.33 -14.84 -6.39
CA ILE A 136 -10.89 -14.86 -6.19
C ILE A 136 -10.47 -13.68 -5.33
N PHE A 137 -9.75 -13.97 -4.25
CA PHE A 137 -9.24 -12.99 -3.30
C PHE A 137 -7.72 -13.08 -3.20
N GLU A 138 -7.10 -11.95 -2.99
CA GLU A 138 -5.73 -11.86 -2.52
C GLU A 138 -5.72 -11.63 -1.01
N VAL A 139 -4.95 -12.44 -0.29
CA VAL A 139 -4.83 -12.37 1.17
C VAL A 139 -3.41 -11.92 1.53
N ALA A 140 -3.32 -10.85 2.27
CA ALA A 140 -2.08 -10.29 2.81
C ALA A 140 -2.19 -10.13 4.33
N THR A 141 -1.09 -9.84 5.01
CA THR A 141 -1.07 -9.62 6.47
C THR A 141 -1.99 -8.47 6.90
N HIS A 142 -2.16 -7.47 6.04
CA HIS A 142 -2.90 -6.25 6.31
C HIS A 142 -4.35 -6.28 5.78
N GLY A 143 -4.79 -7.39 5.16
CA GLY A 143 -6.18 -7.49 4.70
C GLY A 143 -6.41 -8.49 3.57
N ILE A 144 -7.64 -8.46 3.08
CA ILE A 144 -8.11 -9.27 1.95
C ILE A 144 -8.64 -8.31 0.88
N ARG A 145 -8.30 -8.58 -0.37
CA ARG A 145 -8.76 -7.81 -1.53
C ARG A 145 -9.50 -8.71 -2.51
N ASP A 146 -10.67 -8.26 -2.96
CA ASP A 146 -11.36 -8.87 -4.08
C ASP A 146 -10.53 -8.65 -5.35
N VAL A 147 -10.24 -9.74 -6.06
CA VAL A 147 -9.46 -9.70 -7.30
C VAL A 147 -10.39 -9.88 -8.49
N SER A 148 -11.22 -10.93 -8.47
CA SER A 148 -12.12 -11.26 -9.58
C SER A 148 -13.33 -12.07 -9.11
N GLN A 149 -14.42 -11.89 -9.81
CA GLN A 149 -15.64 -12.67 -9.66
C GLN A 149 -16.08 -13.18 -11.03
N PHE A 150 -16.36 -14.47 -11.12
CA PHE A 150 -16.80 -15.14 -12.33
C PHE A 150 -18.13 -15.80 -12.09
N ASN A 151 -19.09 -15.55 -12.97
CA ASN A 151 -20.40 -16.18 -12.94
C ASN A 151 -20.58 -17.02 -14.18
N LEU A 152 -20.94 -18.28 -14.02
CA LEU A 152 -21.42 -19.14 -15.10
C LEU A 152 -22.84 -18.70 -15.45
N ARG A 153 -22.99 -17.85 -16.47
CA ARG A 153 -24.30 -17.49 -16.98
C ARG A 153 -24.92 -18.72 -17.60
N GLY A 154 -25.95 -19.27 -16.91
CA GLY A 154 -26.56 -20.53 -17.19
C GLY A 154 -27.03 -20.65 -18.62
N GLY A 155 -26.72 -21.76 -19.24
CA GLY A 155 -27.42 -22.22 -20.41
C GLY A 155 -28.87 -22.41 -20.05
N GLY A 156 -29.78 -21.70 -20.75
CA GLY A 156 -31.19 -21.96 -20.63
C GLY A 156 -31.47 -23.44 -20.94
N LYS A 157 -32.68 -23.91 -20.65
CA LYS A 157 -33.15 -25.32 -20.80
C LYS A 157 -32.88 -26.01 -22.17
N ARG A 158 -32.17 -25.37 -23.08
CA ARG A 158 -31.76 -25.85 -24.41
C ARG A 158 -30.23 -25.89 -24.63
N ALA A 159 -29.42 -25.61 -23.61
CA ALA A 159 -27.97 -25.71 -23.73
C ALA A 159 -27.59 -27.20 -23.73
N GLY A 160 -26.96 -27.64 -24.80
CA GLY A 160 -26.33 -28.96 -24.87
C GLY A 160 -25.27 -29.09 -23.80
N ASP A 161 -24.93 -30.31 -23.50
CA ASP A 161 -23.94 -30.80 -22.54
C ASP A 161 -23.45 -29.80 -21.48
N SER A 162 -24.19 -29.72 -20.38
CA SER A 162 -23.85 -28.82 -19.25
C SER A 162 -22.48 -29.10 -18.63
N THR A 163 -21.91 -30.28 -18.88
CA THR A 163 -20.61 -30.72 -18.39
C THR A 163 -19.50 -29.97 -19.13
N THR A 164 -19.56 -29.94 -20.47
CA THR A 164 -18.56 -29.25 -21.30
C THR A 164 -18.49 -27.75 -21.00
N ILE A 165 -19.65 -27.11 -20.83
CA ILE A 165 -19.71 -25.68 -20.49
C ILE A 165 -19.03 -25.40 -19.13
N ARG A 166 -19.22 -26.29 -18.16
CA ARG A 166 -18.53 -26.17 -16.85
C ARG A 166 -17.03 -26.39 -16.96
N GLU A 167 -16.60 -27.38 -17.72
CA GLU A 167 -15.18 -27.65 -17.94
C GLU A 167 -14.49 -26.45 -18.57
N GLU A 168 -15.04 -25.87 -19.63
CA GLU A 168 -14.53 -24.66 -20.27
C GLU A 168 -14.49 -23.46 -19.32
N PHE A 169 -15.51 -23.32 -18.45
CA PHE A 169 -15.57 -22.27 -17.46
C PHE A 169 -14.45 -22.42 -16.44
N PHE A 170 -14.23 -23.60 -15.87
CA PHE A 170 -13.17 -23.86 -14.93
C PHE A 170 -11.77 -23.73 -15.55
N GLU A 171 -11.58 -24.20 -16.79
CA GLU A 171 -10.31 -24.01 -17.49
C GLU A 171 -9.97 -22.52 -17.70
N LYS A 172 -10.95 -21.73 -18.08
CA LYS A 172 -10.78 -20.28 -18.21
C LYS A 172 -10.35 -19.66 -16.91
N ILE A 173 -11.02 -19.98 -15.81
CA ILE A 173 -10.70 -19.41 -14.50
C ILE A 173 -9.34 -19.88 -14.00
N ALA A 174 -8.96 -21.13 -14.24
CA ALA A 174 -7.63 -21.62 -13.91
C ALA A 174 -6.51 -20.84 -14.63
N LYS A 175 -6.76 -20.40 -15.89
CA LYS A 175 -5.83 -19.54 -16.61
C LYS A 175 -5.76 -18.14 -16.01
N GLU A 176 -6.90 -17.54 -15.71
CA GLU A 176 -6.96 -16.22 -15.07
C GLU A 176 -6.28 -16.22 -13.69
N ALA A 177 -6.54 -17.25 -12.86
CA ALA A 177 -5.91 -17.38 -11.55
C ALA A 177 -4.37 -17.44 -11.65
N ARG A 178 -3.83 -18.13 -12.65
CA ARG A 178 -2.37 -18.19 -12.90
C ARG A 178 -1.79 -16.85 -13.33
N MET A 179 -2.57 -16.00 -13.99
CA MET A 179 -2.13 -14.65 -14.35
C MET A 179 -2.11 -13.72 -13.14
N VAL A 180 -3.04 -13.92 -12.19
CA VAL A 180 -3.14 -13.13 -10.96
C VAL A 180 -2.09 -13.56 -9.93
N PHE A 181 -1.92 -14.88 -9.77
CA PHE A 181 -1.00 -15.43 -8.78
C PHE A 181 0.23 -16.03 -9.47
N PRO A 182 1.41 -15.41 -9.29
CA PRO A 182 2.67 -15.96 -9.80
C PRO A 182 2.95 -17.36 -9.25
N ASP A 183 3.75 -18.12 -10.00
CA ASP A 183 4.19 -19.46 -9.58
C ASP A 183 4.83 -19.42 -8.18
N GLY A 184 4.42 -20.35 -7.33
CA GLY A 184 4.85 -20.44 -5.95
C GLY A 184 3.99 -19.64 -4.95
N THR A 185 2.98 -18.89 -5.41
CA THR A 185 2.00 -18.26 -4.52
C THR A 185 1.11 -19.35 -3.89
N PRO A 186 1.02 -19.44 -2.55
CA PRO A 186 0.08 -20.33 -1.89
C PRO A 186 -1.36 -20.02 -2.30
N LEU A 187 -2.11 -21.01 -2.76
CA LEU A 187 -3.51 -20.87 -3.14
C LEU A 187 -4.37 -21.82 -2.32
N ILE A 188 -5.33 -21.25 -1.62
CA ILE A 188 -6.37 -21.99 -0.87
C ILE A 188 -7.61 -22.03 -1.75
N ILE A 189 -8.15 -23.23 -1.98
CA ILE A 189 -9.39 -23.43 -2.72
C ILE A 189 -10.40 -24.06 -1.77
N CYS A 190 -11.58 -23.47 -1.68
CA CYS A 190 -12.71 -23.97 -0.88
C CYS A 190 -14.03 -23.83 -1.65
N GLY A 191 -15.02 -24.65 -1.26
CA GLY A 191 -16.37 -24.68 -1.86
C GLY A 191 -17.15 -25.86 -1.37
#